data_ec3d96c06884b04210c72ea6b0c8ae83
#
_entry.id   ec3d96c06884b04210c72ea6b0c8ae83
#
_cell.length_a   1.000
_cell.length_b   1.000
_cell.length_c   1.000
_cell.angle_alpha   90.00
_cell.angle_beta   90.00
_cell.angle_gamma   90.00
#
_symmetry.space_group_name_H-M   'P 1'
#
loop_
_entity.id
_entity.type
_entity.pdbx_description
1 polymer ?
#
loop_
_entity_poly.entity_id
_entity_poly.type
_entity_poly.pdbx_seq_one_letter_code
_entity_poly.pdbx_strand_id
1 'polypeptide(L)'
;MKILFTVVAAIVVALFAFTKLVAPPNQLNILNTLMLGDSSASRVAEGVVFDKANGMKLDVWAPKQKGAAKLPVLVFFYGGGWYAGERAHYGFVGKAYAAKGFVVVMPDYRKVPKVRFPEFNKDGANAVRWVQDNVEKFGGDPKRVTLAGHSAGGYIAMMLTLDRQYLRDAGVVPGFVRATVGLAGPYDFLPFDSVRSINAFYQWPKPIETQPIAFARADAPPIMVLTGTHDDTVKPRNAILMARRLHELGAQAEFKAYPYLTHEDLIMAISKPFRSKGTVLDDSAMFLLENSRRN
;
A
#
# COMPACT_ATOMS: atom_id res chain seq x y z
N MET A 1 39.50 9.89 -27.25
CA MET A 1 38.94 8.54 -27.40
C MET A 1 39.07 7.70 -26.11
N LYS A 2 40.25 7.51 -25.50
CA LYS A 2 40.45 6.72 -24.25
C LYS A 2 39.62 7.23 -23.07
N ILE A 3 39.59 8.54 -22.80
CA ILE A 3 38.83 9.14 -21.69
C ILE A 3 37.32 8.87 -21.85
N LEU A 4 36.77 9.03 -23.05
CA LEU A 4 35.35 8.76 -23.33
C LEU A 4 34.99 7.29 -23.06
N PHE A 5 35.87 6.37 -23.51
CA PHE A 5 35.67 4.93 -23.26
C PHE A 5 35.71 4.59 -21.77
N THR A 6 36.64 5.18 -21.00
CA THR A 6 36.70 4.98 -19.53
C THR A 6 35.46 5.51 -18.83
N VAL A 7 34.97 6.69 -19.22
CA VAL A 7 33.74 7.26 -18.65
C VAL A 7 32.51 6.39 -18.95
N VAL A 8 32.36 5.93 -20.20
CA VAL A 8 31.26 5.04 -20.58
C VAL A 8 31.32 3.72 -19.81
N ALA A 9 32.50 3.10 -19.71
CA ALA A 9 32.72 1.89 -18.93
C ALA A 9 32.33 2.08 -17.44
N ALA A 10 32.76 3.19 -16.84
CA ALA A 10 32.40 3.51 -15.44
C ALA A 10 30.90 3.70 -15.25
N ILE A 11 30.21 4.35 -16.18
CA ILE A 11 28.73 4.50 -16.14
C ILE A 11 28.04 3.14 -16.24
N VAL A 12 28.48 2.26 -17.16
CA VAL A 12 27.92 0.92 -17.31
C VAL A 12 28.09 0.09 -16.04
N VAL A 13 29.27 0.12 -15.43
CA VAL A 13 29.53 -0.58 -14.16
C VAL A 13 28.67 -0.01 -13.04
N ALA A 14 28.55 1.33 -12.94
CA ALA A 14 27.70 1.97 -11.93
C ALA A 14 26.22 1.60 -12.11
N LEU A 15 25.70 1.58 -13.34
CA LEU A 15 24.33 1.15 -13.65
C LEU A 15 24.11 -0.32 -13.31
N PHE A 16 25.05 -1.18 -13.65
CA PHE A 16 24.98 -2.60 -13.30
C PHE A 16 24.97 -2.80 -11.76
N ALA A 17 25.88 -2.13 -11.04
CA ALA A 17 25.91 -2.15 -9.58
C ALA A 17 24.58 -1.64 -8.98
N PHE A 18 24.05 -0.53 -9.50
CA PHE A 18 22.76 0.02 -9.08
C PHE A 18 21.62 -1.00 -9.22
N THR A 19 21.51 -1.67 -10.38
CA THR A 19 20.43 -2.66 -10.61
C THR A 19 20.59 -3.92 -9.78
N LYS A 20 21.79 -4.29 -9.35
CA LYS A 20 22.06 -5.50 -8.56
C LYS A 20 22.06 -5.28 -7.05
N LEU A 21 22.52 -4.13 -6.58
CA LEU A 21 22.74 -3.86 -5.16
C LEU A 21 21.58 -3.07 -4.53
N VAL A 22 20.80 -2.32 -5.32
CA VAL A 22 19.67 -1.54 -4.82
C VAL A 22 18.38 -2.29 -5.02
N ALA A 23 17.59 -2.46 -3.97
CA ALA A 23 16.28 -3.10 -4.06
C ALA A 23 15.35 -2.38 -5.07
N PRO A 24 14.59 -3.09 -5.91
CA PRO A 24 13.77 -2.47 -6.97
C PRO A 24 12.87 -1.32 -6.52
N PRO A 25 12.14 -1.38 -5.39
CA PRO A 25 11.34 -0.24 -4.94
C PRO A 25 12.21 0.98 -4.60
N ASN A 26 13.42 0.76 -4.07
CA ASN A 26 14.35 1.86 -3.77
C ASN A 26 14.95 2.45 -5.05
N GLN A 27 15.17 1.66 -6.10
CA GLN A 27 15.54 2.17 -7.42
C GLN A 27 14.49 3.16 -7.93
N LEU A 28 13.20 2.80 -7.83
CA LEU A 28 12.08 3.69 -8.19
C LEU A 28 12.08 4.98 -7.37
N ASN A 29 12.35 4.88 -6.07
CA ASN A 29 12.40 6.03 -5.18
C ASN A 29 13.50 7.00 -5.58
N ILE A 30 14.68 6.49 -5.90
CA ILE A 30 15.83 7.28 -6.38
C ILE A 30 15.50 7.93 -7.73
N LEU A 31 15.02 7.17 -8.70
CA LEU A 31 14.64 7.69 -10.02
C LEU A 31 13.55 8.77 -9.92
N ASN A 32 12.50 8.54 -9.11
CA ASN A 32 11.45 9.51 -8.87
C ASN A 32 11.98 10.81 -8.26
N THR A 33 12.99 10.73 -7.41
CA THR A 33 13.65 11.90 -6.80
C THR A 33 14.48 12.66 -7.82
N LEU A 34 15.29 11.97 -8.61
CA LEU A 34 16.14 12.56 -9.66
C LEU A 34 15.29 13.27 -10.74
N MET A 35 14.13 12.74 -11.07
CA MET A 35 13.19 13.36 -12.02
C MET A 35 12.30 14.43 -11.39
N LEU A 36 12.58 14.89 -10.17
CA LEU A 36 11.79 15.86 -9.41
C LEU A 36 10.30 15.49 -9.32
N GLY A 37 10.00 14.18 -9.31
CA GLY A 37 8.64 13.66 -9.24
C GLY A 37 7.91 14.18 -8.01
N ASP A 38 6.67 14.65 -8.22
CA ASP A 38 5.75 15.08 -7.16
C ASP A 38 6.37 16.09 -6.18
N SER A 39 7.10 17.07 -6.71
CA SER A 39 7.87 18.06 -5.94
C SER A 39 7.02 18.99 -5.07
N SER A 40 5.68 19.01 -5.27
CA SER A 40 4.71 19.73 -4.43
C SER A 40 4.49 19.08 -3.06
N ALA A 41 5.04 17.87 -2.81
CA ALA A 41 4.93 17.14 -1.56
C ALA A 41 6.30 16.85 -0.94
N SER A 42 6.32 16.61 0.38
CA SER A 42 7.53 16.27 1.13
C SER A 42 7.23 15.30 2.27
N ARG A 43 8.27 14.59 2.73
CA ARG A 43 8.23 13.84 3.98
C ARG A 43 8.30 14.83 5.14
N VAL A 44 7.27 14.86 5.98
CA VAL A 44 7.13 15.78 7.12
C VAL A 44 7.51 15.12 8.46
N ALA A 45 7.55 13.78 8.50
CA ALA A 45 8.09 13.02 9.61
C ALA A 45 8.70 11.70 9.12
N GLU A 46 9.82 11.28 9.71
CA GLU A 46 10.56 10.08 9.37
C GLU A 46 10.81 9.22 10.59
N GLY A 47 10.56 7.92 10.46
CA GLY A 47 10.92 6.94 11.48
C GLY A 47 10.19 7.13 12.82
N VAL A 48 8.99 7.68 12.80
CA VAL A 48 8.17 7.85 14.01
C VAL A 48 7.80 6.48 14.56
N VAL A 49 8.14 6.22 15.82
CA VAL A 49 7.83 4.96 16.50
C VAL A 49 6.34 4.95 16.85
N PHE A 50 5.57 4.00 16.29
CA PHE A 50 4.15 3.81 16.60
C PHE A 50 3.89 2.60 17.51
N ASP A 51 4.79 1.63 17.51
CA ASP A 51 4.77 0.48 18.40
C ASP A 51 6.18 0.27 18.99
N LYS A 52 6.34 0.69 20.24
CA LYS A 52 7.63 0.59 20.93
C LYS A 52 8.01 -0.85 21.24
N ALA A 53 7.03 -1.69 21.59
CA ALA A 53 7.27 -3.08 21.97
C ALA A 53 7.88 -3.90 20.82
N ASN A 54 7.44 -3.64 19.60
CA ASN A 54 7.90 -4.32 18.40
C ASN A 54 8.89 -3.49 17.57
N GLY A 55 9.22 -2.28 17.99
CA GLY A 55 10.14 -1.38 17.27
C GLY A 55 9.61 -0.89 15.93
N MET A 56 8.28 -0.88 15.73
CA MET A 56 7.67 -0.50 14.46
C MET A 56 7.64 1.00 14.27
N LYS A 57 7.96 1.43 13.05
CA LYS A 57 8.10 2.84 12.68
C LYS A 57 7.24 3.17 11.46
N LEU A 58 6.91 4.44 11.30
CA LEU A 58 6.21 4.97 10.13
C LEU A 58 6.83 6.28 9.66
N ASP A 59 6.57 6.62 8.41
CA ASP A 59 6.87 7.92 7.81
C ASP A 59 5.56 8.64 7.48
N VAL A 60 5.59 9.99 7.53
CA VAL A 60 4.45 10.82 7.15
C VAL A 60 4.85 11.76 6.02
N TRP A 61 4.02 11.81 4.98
CA TRP A 61 4.18 12.67 3.82
C TRP A 61 2.99 13.63 3.73
N ALA A 62 3.21 14.85 3.30
CA ALA A 62 2.15 15.85 3.12
C ALA A 62 2.48 16.83 1.99
N PRO A 63 1.48 17.55 1.44
CA PRO A 63 1.72 18.70 0.56
C PRO A 63 2.58 19.75 1.25
N LYS A 64 3.50 20.38 0.50
CA LYS A 64 4.33 21.47 1.02
C LYS A 64 3.50 22.73 1.33
N GLN A 65 2.52 23.02 0.47
CA GLN A 65 1.58 24.11 0.71
C GLN A 65 0.39 23.57 1.52
N LYS A 66 0.25 24.06 2.74
CA LYS A 66 -0.86 23.73 3.63
C LYS A 66 -1.94 24.80 3.51
N GLY A 67 -3.16 24.38 3.14
CA GLY A 67 -4.36 25.21 3.31
C GLY A 67 -4.82 25.23 4.78
N ALA A 68 -5.84 26.03 5.07
CA ALA A 68 -6.44 26.09 6.41
C ALA A 68 -7.24 24.81 6.79
N ALA A 69 -7.74 24.08 5.78
CA ALA A 69 -8.52 22.87 5.99
C ALA A 69 -7.64 21.64 6.23
N LYS A 70 -8.06 20.77 7.14
CA LYS A 70 -7.43 19.46 7.33
C LYS A 70 -7.60 18.60 6.08
N LEU A 71 -6.57 17.81 5.76
CA LEU A 71 -6.50 16.98 4.55
C LEU A 71 -7.00 15.55 4.81
N PRO A 72 -7.55 14.86 3.81
CA PRO A 72 -7.81 13.43 3.89
C PRO A 72 -6.52 12.66 4.18
N VAL A 73 -6.66 11.54 4.86
CA VAL A 73 -5.53 10.71 5.29
C VAL A 73 -5.53 9.41 4.49
N LEU A 74 -4.37 9.01 4.02
CA LEU A 74 -4.12 7.70 3.42
C LEU A 74 -3.11 6.94 4.26
N VAL A 75 -3.48 5.76 4.77
CA VAL A 75 -2.52 4.80 5.30
C VAL A 75 -2.18 3.81 4.18
N PHE A 76 -0.92 3.81 3.75
CA PHE A 76 -0.46 2.97 2.65
C PHE A 76 0.48 1.87 3.12
N PHE A 77 0.10 0.61 2.85
CA PHE A 77 0.89 -0.58 3.14
C PHE A 77 1.65 -1.04 1.89
N TYR A 78 2.97 -1.14 2.00
CA TYR A 78 3.83 -1.59 0.90
C TYR A 78 3.79 -3.10 0.68
N GLY A 79 4.20 -3.53 -0.51
CA GLY A 79 4.33 -4.93 -0.88
C GLY A 79 5.65 -5.56 -0.42
N GLY A 80 5.82 -6.84 -0.76
CA GLY A 80 7.06 -7.60 -0.45
C GLY A 80 6.79 -9.01 0.04
N GLY A 81 5.60 -9.57 -0.24
CA GLY A 81 5.27 -10.97 0.02
C GLY A 81 5.35 -11.39 1.49
N TRP A 82 5.14 -10.45 2.42
CA TRP A 82 5.25 -10.61 3.88
C TRP A 82 6.65 -10.97 4.40
N TYR A 83 7.69 -10.96 3.57
CA TYR A 83 9.07 -11.26 3.99
C TYR A 83 10.07 -10.15 3.66
N ALA A 84 9.76 -9.26 2.74
CA ALA A 84 10.64 -8.18 2.28
C ALA A 84 9.93 -6.81 2.29
N GLY A 85 10.66 -5.77 1.93
CA GLY A 85 10.17 -4.41 1.85
C GLY A 85 10.41 -3.60 3.12
N GLU A 86 10.49 -2.28 2.93
CA GLU A 86 10.63 -1.28 3.98
C GLU A 86 9.94 0.00 3.53
N ARG A 87 9.29 0.73 4.45
CA ARG A 87 8.62 2.00 4.16
C ARG A 87 9.53 3.01 3.43
N ALA A 88 10.83 3.03 3.79
CA ALA A 88 11.80 3.95 3.21
C ALA A 88 11.99 3.76 1.70
N HIS A 89 11.80 2.54 1.19
CA HIS A 89 11.92 2.23 -0.23
C HIS A 89 10.71 2.67 -1.06
N TYR A 90 9.58 2.95 -0.41
CA TYR A 90 8.32 3.33 -1.06
C TYR A 90 8.02 4.83 -0.94
N GLY A 91 9.01 5.67 -0.63
CA GLY A 91 8.85 7.12 -0.51
C GLY A 91 8.21 7.78 -1.74
N PHE A 92 8.41 7.23 -2.95
CA PHE A 92 7.76 7.69 -4.17
C PHE A 92 6.23 7.59 -4.10
N VAL A 93 5.68 6.55 -3.44
CA VAL A 93 4.24 6.39 -3.23
C VAL A 93 3.73 7.46 -2.28
N GLY A 94 4.40 7.62 -1.11
CA GLY A 94 4.04 8.63 -0.13
C GLY A 94 4.01 10.03 -0.74
N LYS A 95 5.02 10.35 -1.54
CA LYS A 95 5.16 11.63 -2.23
C LYS A 95 4.07 11.84 -3.31
N ALA A 96 3.77 10.79 -4.09
CA ALA A 96 2.78 10.86 -5.16
C ALA A 96 1.35 11.12 -4.62
N TYR A 97 0.90 10.35 -3.63
CA TYR A 97 -0.41 10.59 -3.04
C TYR A 97 -0.47 11.89 -2.22
N ALA A 98 0.63 12.30 -1.57
CA ALA A 98 0.67 13.59 -0.92
C ALA A 98 0.53 14.75 -1.92
N ALA A 99 1.12 14.63 -3.12
CA ALA A 99 0.92 15.60 -4.20
C ALA A 99 -0.53 15.63 -4.72
N LYS A 100 -1.33 14.56 -4.49
CA LYS A 100 -2.77 14.51 -4.75
C LYS A 100 -3.63 15.09 -3.61
N GLY A 101 -3.00 15.61 -2.55
CA GLY A 101 -3.70 16.30 -1.47
C GLY A 101 -3.98 15.46 -0.22
N PHE A 102 -3.30 14.34 -0.04
CA PHE A 102 -3.40 13.53 1.18
C PHE A 102 -2.30 13.85 2.20
N VAL A 103 -2.60 13.65 3.48
CA VAL A 103 -1.58 13.27 4.45
C VAL A 103 -1.41 11.76 4.34
N VAL A 104 -0.21 11.29 3.98
CA VAL A 104 0.06 9.87 3.73
C VAL A 104 0.91 9.30 4.86
N VAL A 105 0.42 8.26 5.50
CA VAL A 105 1.13 7.53 6.56
C VAL A 105 1.58 6.18 6.00
N MET A 106 2.87 5.90 6.09
CA MET A 106 3.48 4.68 5.56
C MET A 106 4.13 3.89 6.69
N PRO A 107 3.42 2.92 7.30
CA PRO A 107 3.97 2.12 8.38
C PRO A 107 4.81 0.95 7.88
N ASP A 108 5.81 0.55 8.66
CA ASP A 108 6.37 -0.79 8.60
C ASP A 108 5.43 -1.79 9.28
N TYR A 109 5.60 -3.06 8.94
CA TYR A 109 4.99 -4.21 9.60
C TYR A 109 6.03 -5.32 9.74
N ARG A 110 5.90 -6.17 10.77
CA ARG A 110 6.78 -7.32 10.97
C ARG A 110 6.56 -8.37 9.89
N LYS A 111 7.60 -9.10 9.58
CA LYS A 111 7.67 -10.02 8.44
C LYS A 111 8.19 -11.39 8.83
N VAL A 112 7.92 -12.38 7.98
CA VAL A 112 8.55 -13.70 8.03
C VAL A 112 10.09 -13.52 7.95
N PRO A 113 10.88 -14.28 8.71
CA PRO A 113 10.50 -15.39 9.62
C PRO A 113 10.13 -14.95 11.04
N LYS A 114 10.30 -13.65 11.41
CA LYS A 114 10.06 -13.16 12.77
C LYS A 114 8.63 -13.39 13.23
N VAL A 115 7.67 -13.15 12.34
CA VAL A 115 6.24 -13.35 12.59
C VAL A 115 5.57 -13.99 11.38
N ARG A 116 4.36 -14.49 11.59
CA ARG A 116 3.44 -15.00 10.56
C ARG A 116 2.05 -14.43 10.78
N PHE A 117 1.10 -14.81 9.93
CA PHE A 117 -0.30 -14.48 10.16
C PHE A 117 -0.72 -14.90 11.58
N PRO A 118 -1.42 -14.05 12.33
CA PRO A 118 -2.01 -12.76 11.92
C PRO A 118 -1.17 -11.52 12.32
N GLU A 119 0.07 -11.66 12.75
CA GLU A 119 0.82 -10.60 13.43
C GLU A 119 1.06 -9.35 12.57
N PHE A 120 1.34 -9.49 11.27
CA PHE A 120 1.49 -8.34 10.37
C PHE A 120 0.18 -7.56 10.17
N ASN A 121 -0.98 -8.20 10.31
CA ASN A 121 -2.28 -7.50 10.30
C ASN A 121 -2.48 -6.71 11.61
N LYS A 122 -2.07 -7.27 12.75
CA LYS A 122 -2.09 -6.57 14.04
C LYS A 122 -1.18 -5.34 14.01
N ASP A 123 0.01 -5.45 13.41
CA ASP A 123 0.91 -4.31 13.22
C ASP A 123 0.24 -3.21 12.38
N GLY A 124 -0.44 -3.60 11.30
CA GLY A 124 -1.22 -2.68 10.48
C GLY A 124 -2.34 -1.99 11.26
N ALA A 125 -3.06 -2.73 12.11
CA ALA A 125 -4.12 -2.19 12.96
C ALA A 125 -3.56 -1.19 14.00
N ASN A 126 -2.42 -1.49 14.61
CA ASN A 126 -1.71 -0.59 15.52
C ASN A 126 -1.28 0.71 14.82
N ALA A 127 -0.85 0.64 13.56
CA ALA A 127 -0.55 1.82 12.76
C ALA A 127 -1.80 2.68 12.50
N VAL A 128 -2.95 2.06 12.20
CA VAL A 128 -4.23 2.78 12.05
C VAL A 128 -4.65 3.40 13.38
N ARG A 129 -4.45 2.73 14.52
CA ARG A 129 -4.69 3.30 15.83
C ARG A 129 -3.81 4.53 16.09
N TRP A 130 -2.52 4.45 15.76
CA TRP A 130 -1.64 5.61 15.86
C TRP A 130 -2.13 6.79 15.03
N VAL A 131 -2.63 6.53 13.80
CA VAL A 131 -3.22 7.57 12.94
C VAL A 131 -4.40 8.24 13.63
N GLN A 132 -5.30 7.47 14.22
CA GLN A 132 -6.45 7.99 14.98
C GLN A 132 -6.01 9.00 16.05
N ASP A 133 -4.94 8.71 16.75
CA ASP A 133 -4.50 9.49 17.90
C ASP A 133 -3.58 10.66 17.53
N ASN A 134 -2.95 10.65 16.34
CA ASN A 134 -1.83 11.55 16.08
C ASN A 134 -1.88 12.33 14.76
N VAL A 135 -2.68 11.90 13.74
CA VAL A 135 -2.57 12.43 12.37
C VAL A 135 -2.92 13.92 12.26
N GLU A 136 -3.70 14.46 13.18
CA GLU A 136 -4.02 15.90 13.24
C GLU A 136 -2.77 16.79 13.38
N LYS A 137 -1.76 16.32 14.09
CA LYS A 137 -0.46 17.02 14.25
C LYS A 137 0.25 17.27 12.93
N PHE A 138 -0.09 16.49 11.90
CA PHE A 138 0.46 16.56 10.55
C PHE A 138 -0.48 17.22 9.54
N GLY A 139 -1.64 17.73 10.00
CA GLY A 139 -2.64 18.37 9.16
C GLY A 139 -3.65 17.41 8.54
N GLY A 140 -3.68 16.14 8.98
CA GLY A 140 -4.66 15.15 8.55
C GLY A 140 -5.99 15.26 9.31
N ASP A 141 -7.07 14.89 8.63
CA ASP A 141 -8.40 14.80 9.20
C ASP A 141 -8.69 13.36 9.66
N PRO A 142 -8.78 13.09 10.98
CA PRO A 142 -9.06 11.75 11.48
C PRO A 142 -10.46 11.23 11.14
N LYS A 143 -11.35 12.09 10.64
CA LYS A 143 -12.67 11.70 10.14
C LYS A 143 -12.66 11.25 8.68
N ARG A 144 -11.52 11.40 7.99
CA ARG A 144 -11.37 11.15 6.56
C ARG A 144 -10.21 10.21 6.26
N VAL A 145 -10.14 9.10 7.00
CA VAL A 145 -9.04 8.12 6.91
C VAL A 145 -9.39 7.02 5.92
N THR A 146 -8.48 6.75 5.01
CA THR A 146 -8.58 5.73 3.97
C THR A 146 -7.37 4.80 4.01
N LEU A 147 -7.54 3.59 3.51
CA LEU A 147 -6.45 2.62 3.41
C LEU A 147 -6.11 2.34 1.94
N ALA A 148 -4.85 2.08 1.65
CA ALA A 148 -4.46 1.43 0.42
C ALA A 148 -3.22 0.56 0.64
N GLY A 149 -2.97 -0.34 -0.31
CA GLY A 149 -1.76 -1.15 -0.28
C GLY A 149 -1.55 -1.91 -1.58
N HIS A 150 -0.30 -2.29 -1.81
CA HIS A 150 0.11 -3.08 -2.97
C HIS A 150 0.50 -4.49 -2.55
N SER A 151 0.07 -5.52 -3.31
CA SER A 151 0.50 -6.91 -3.09
C SER A 151 0.18 -7.37 -1.65
N ALA A 152 1.17 -7.84 -0.88
CA ALA A 152 1.02 -8.17 0.54
C ALA A 152 0.46 -7.01 1.39
N GLY A 153 0.78 -5.75 1.04
CA GLY A 153 0.18 -4.58 1.67
C GLY A 153 -1.28 -4.37 1.29
N GLY A 154 -1.66 -4.71 0.04
CA GLY A 154 -3.05 -4.74 -0.40
C GLY A 154 -3.87 -5.79 0.35
N TYR A 155 -3.27 -6.93 0.65
CA TYR A 155 -3.83 -7.94 1.55
C TYR A 155 -4.08 -7.37 2.96
N ILE A 156 -3.06 -6.71 3.57
CA ILE A 156 -3.19 -6.11 4.90
C ILE A 156 -4.32 -5.07 4.92
N ALA A 157 -4.32 -4.13 3.97
CA ALA A 157 -5.37 -3.12 3.87
C ALA A 157 -6.77 -3.73 3.78
N MET A 158 -6.92 -4.80 3.00
CA MET A 158 -8.20 -5.49 2.81
C MET A 158 -8.63 -6.25 4.07
N MET A 159 -7.71 -6.96 4.75
CA MET A 159 -8.01 -7.64 6.02
C MET A 159 -8.46 -6.64 7.09
N LEU A 160 -7.77 -5.52 7.26
CA LEU A 160 -8.14 -4.48 8.23
C LEU A 160 -9.52 -3.86 7.92
N THR A 161 -9.89 -3.80 6.64
CA THR A 161 -11.18 -3.24 6.21
C THR A 161 -12.33 -4.22 6.44
N LEU A 162 -12.13 -5.50 6.12
CA LEU A 162 -13.19 -6.50 6.10
C LEU A 162 -13.33 -7.25 7.42
N ASP A 163 -12.23 -7.68 8.03
CA ASP A 163 -12.27 -8.29 9.37
C ASP A 163 -12.21 -7.20 10.43
N ARG A 164 -13.38 -6.88 10.99
CA ARG A 164 -13.53 -5.85 12.04
C ARG A 164 -12.72 -6.11 13.29
N GLN A 165 -12.32 -7.35 13.52
CA GLN A 165 -11.63 -7.75 14.74
C GLN A 165 -10.30 -7.01 14.89
N TYR A 166 -9.52 -6.87 13.83
CA TYR A 166 -8.19 -6.23 13.91
C TYR A 166 -8.26 -4.79 14.41
N LEU A 167 -9.11 -3.97 13.79
CA LEU A 167 -9.25 -2.56 14.18
C LEU A 167 -9.91 -2.40 15.55
N ARG A 168 -10.93 -3.21 15.86
CA ARG A 168 -11.58 -3.23 17.17
C ARG A 168 -10.59 -3.56 18.29
N ASP A 169 -9.79 -4.62 18.12
CA ASP A 169 -8.85 -5.10 19.13
C ASP A 169 -7.66 -4.13 19.32
N ALA A 170 -7.33 -3.33 18.30
CA ALA A 170 -6.40 -2.22 18.38
C ALA A 170 -7.03 -0.95 19.01
N GLY A 171 -8.33 -0.95 19.34
CA GLY A 171 -9.05 0.19 19.91
C GLY A 171 -9.35 1.31 18.92
N VAL A 172 -9.44 1.00 17.63
CA VAL A 172 -9.89 1.95 16.59
C VAL A 172 -11.41 2.05 16.64
N VAL A 173 -11.92 3.27 16.60
CA VAL A 173 -13.38 3.50 16.64
C VAL A 173 -14.08 2.93 15.40
N PRO A 174 -15.30 2.38 15.55
CA PRO A 174 -16.07 1.89 14.41
C PRO A 174 -16.26 2.94 13.32
N GLY A 175 -16.17 2.53 12.05
CA GLY A 175 -16.35 3.44 10.91
C GLY A 175 -15.17 4.41 10.67
N PHE A 176 -14.04 4.22 11.33
CA PHE A 176 -12.86 5.07 11.16
C PHE A 176 -12.28 5.02 9.75
N VAL A 177 -12.28 3.84 9.12
CA VAL A 177 -11.85 3.66 7.72
C VAL A 177 -13.01 3.97 6.78
N ARG A 178 -12.83 4.96 5.91
CA ARG A 178 -13.87 5.47 5.00
C ARG A 178 -13.89 4.81 3.63
N ALA A 179 -12.75 4.37 3.13
CA ALA A 179 -12.61 3.66 1.87
C ALA A 179 -11.30 2.89 1.82
N THR A 180 -11.21 1.89 0.93
CA THR A 180 -9.99 1.09 0.77
C THR A 180 -9.70 0.82 -0.70
N VAL A 181 -8.42 0.94 -1.09
CA VAL A 181 -7.93 0.54 -2.42
C VAL A 181 -6.92 -0.58 -2.28
N GLY A 182 -7.18 -1.70 -2.94
CA GLY A 182 -6.24 -2.80 -3.04
C GLY A 182 -5.62 -2.89 -4.43
N LEU A 183 -4.29 -2.71 -4.51
CA LEU A 183 -3.52 -2.82 -5.75
C LEU A 183 -2.87 -4.20 -5.81
N ALA A 184 -3.31 -5.05 -6.72
CA ALA A 184 -2.77 -6.40 -6.93
C ALA A 184 -2.62 -7.23 -5.63
N GLY A 185 -3.59 -7.12 -4.72
CA GLY A 185 -3.58 -7.87 -3.47
C GLY A 185 -4.14 -9.29 -3.64
N PRO A 186 -3.59 -10.28 -2.92
CA PRO A 186 -4.17 -11.62 -2.85
C PRO A 186 -5.35 -11.62 -1.87
N TYR A 187 -6.53 -12.01 -2.35
CA TYR A 187 -7.78 -11.97 -1.57
C TYR A 187 -8.48 -13.32 -1.47
N ASP A 188 -8.19 -14.22 -2.44
CA ASP A 188 -8.67 -15.59 -2.52
C ASP A 188 -7.57 -16.46 -3.15
N PHE A 189 -6.68 -16.98 -2.31
CA PHE A 189 -5.43 -17.63 -2.73
C PHE A 189 -5.19 -19.00 -2.06
N LEU A 190 -6.26 -19.71 -1.74
CA LEU A 190 -6.18 -21.12 -1.36
C LEU A 190 -6.27 -22.02 -2.61
N PRO A 191 -5.59 -23.18 -2.60
CA PRO A 191 -4.59 -23.62 -1.61
C PRO A 191 -3.33 -22.73 -1.67
N PHE A 192 -2.53 -22.71 -0.60
CA PHE A 192 -1.24 -22.02 -0.62
C PHE A 192 -0.28 -22.74 -1.57
N ASP A 193 0.07 -22.09 -2.67
CA ASP A 193 0.85 -22.62 -3.78
C ASP A 193 2.23 -21.97 -3.97
N SER A 194 2.49 -20.90 -3.25
CA SER A 194 3.77 -20.19 -3.30
C SER A 194 4.54 -20.32 -1.98
N VAL A 195 5.89 -20.37 -2.06
CA VAL A 195 6.76 -20.37 -0.87
C VAL A 195 6.42 -19.20 0.06
N ARG A 196 6.00 -18.04 -0.50
CA ARG A 196 5.63 -16.84 0.27
C ARG A 196 4.35 -17.06 1.06
N SER A 197 3.29 -17.55 0.42
CA SER A 197 2.01 -17.83 1.08
C SER A 197 2.14 -18.96 2.10
N ILE A 198 2.84 -20.05 1.75
CA ILE A 198 3.11 -21.14 2.69
C ILE A 198 3.82 -20.61 3.93
N ASN A 199 4.95 -19.90 3.80
CA ASN A 199 5.71 -19.41 4.94
C ASN A 199 4.95 -18.42 5.82
N ALA A 200 4.06 -17.63 5.23
CA ALA A 200 3.31 -16.62 5.98
C ALA A 200 2.07 -17.19 6.70
N PHE A 201 1.44 -18.25 6.16
CA PHE A 201 0.09 -18.66 6.58
C PHE A 201 -0.07 -20.10 7.01
N TYR A 202 0.82 -21.04 6.64
CA TYR A 202 0.61 -22.49 6.81
C TYR A 202 0.37 -22.94 8.25
N GLN A 203 0.85 -22.19 9.24
CA GLN A 203 0.69 -22.52 10.65
C GLN A 203 -0.68 -22.17 11.22
N TRP A 204 -1.50 -21.39 10.46
CA TRP A 204 -2.83 -21.05 10.93
C TRP A 204 -3.79 -22.22 10.77
N PRO A 205 -4.47 -22.68 11.85
CA PRO A 205 -5.23 -23.94 11.82
C PRO A 205 -6.49 -23.88 10.96
N LYS A 206 -6.96 -22.65 10.60
CA LYS A 206 -8.15 -22.43 9.79
C LYS A 206 -7.80 -21.60 8.55
N PRO A 207 -7.31 -22.23 7.48
CA PRO A 207 -6.81 -21.50 6.29
C PRO A 207 -7.80 -20.49 5.71
N ILE A 208 -9.11 -20.74 5.80
CA ILE A 208 -10.13 -19.81 5.30
C ILE A 208 -10.12 -18.46 6.02
N GLU A 209 -9.74 -18.43 7.29
CA GLU A 209 -9.64 -17.18 8.07
C GLU A 209 -8.45 -16.32 7.64
N THR A 210 -7.57 -16.84 6.81
CA THR A 210 -6.47 -16.06 6.20
C THR A 210 -6.88 -15.35 4.92
N GLN A 211 -8.10 -15.60 4.41
CA GLN A 211 -8.56 -15.11 3.11
C GLN A 211 -9.46 -13.88 3.26
N PRO A 212 -9.06 -12.70 2.79
CA PRO A 212 -9.89 -11.49 2.88
C PRO A 212 -11.30 -11.67 2.32
N ILE A 213 -11.48 -12.47 1.27
CA ILE A 213 -12.78 -12.73 0.65
C ILE A 213 -13.79 -13.40 1.61
N ALA A 214 -13.30 -14.16 2.59
CA ALA A 214 -14.14 -14.82 3.60
C ALA A 214 -14.81 -13.81 4.56
N PHE A 215 -14.27 -12.60 4.67
CA PHE A 215 -14.78 -11.51 5.51
C PHE A 215 -15.55 -10.45 4.73
N ALA A 216 -15.81 -10.67 3.43
CA ALA A 216 -16.63 -9.76 2.63
C ALA A 216 -18.02 -9.60 3.23
N ARG A 217 -18.52 -8.37 3.30
CA ARG A 217 -19.79 -8.03 3.98
C ARG A 217 -20.49 -6.85 3.31
N ALA A 218 -21.82 -6.82 3.40
CA ALA A 218 -22.67 -5.80 2.77
C ALA A 218 -22.37 -4.37 3.24
N ASP A 219 -22.05 -4.22 4.52
CA ASP A 219 -21.76 -2.93 5.15
C ASP A 219 -20.25 -2.59 5.19
N ALA A 220 -19.47 -3.18 4.29
CA ALA A 220 -18.09 -2.76 4.10
C ALA A 220 -18.03 -1.30 3.62
N PRO A 221 -17.02 -0.52 4.05
CA PRO A 221 -16.80 0.78 3.42
C PRO A 221 -16.52 0.59 1.92
N PRO A 222 -16.68 1.62 1.08
CA PRO A 222 -16.35 1.55 -0.34
C PRO A 222 -14.96 0.97 -0.60
N ILE A 223 -14.89 -0.02 -1.50
CA ILE A 223 -13.65 -0.74 -1.84
C ILE A 223 -13.41 -0.65 -3.34
N MET A 224 -12.18 -0.30 -3.74
CA MET A 224 -11.73 -0.43 -5.11
C MET A 224 -10.61 -1.47 -5.19
N VAL A 225 -10.71 -2.41 -6.13
CA VAL A 225 -9.66 -3.40 -6.39
C VAL A 225 -9.08 -3.23 -7.78
N LEU A 226 -7.77 -3.07 -7.86
CA LEU A 226 -7.01 -2.80 -9.07
C LEU A 226 -6.08 -3.96 -9.37
N THR A 227 -5.95 -4.33 -10.65
CA THR A 227 -5.04 -5.38 -11.11
C THR A 227 -4.47 -5.08 -12.49
N GLY A 228 -3.32 -5.63 -12.80
CA GLY A 228 -2.81 -5.70 -14.17
C GLY A 228 -3.27 -6.98 -14.85
N THR A 229 -3.61 -6.94 -16.16
CA THR A 229 -4.06 -8.16 -16.86
C THR A 229 -2.95 -9.18 -17.08
N HIS A 230 -1.67 -8.75 -17.00
CA HIS A 230 -0.48 -9.61 -17.10
C HIS A 230 0.18 -9.85 -15.73
N ASP A 231 -0.58 -9.75 -14.63
CA ASP A 231 -0.06 -10.05 -13.30
C ASP A 231 0.04 -11.57 -13.09
N ASP A 232 1.27 -12.07 -13.13
CA ASP A 232 1.60 -13.49 -12.92
C ASP A 232 1.97 -13.81 -11.47
N THR A 233 2.19 -12.80 -10.64
CA THR A 233 2.52 -12.93 -9.23
C THR A 233 1.27 -13.07 -8.36
N VAL A 234 0.31 -12.16 -8.53
CA VAL A 234 -1.02 -12.23 -7.92
C VAL A 234 -2.05 -12.21 -9.04
N LYS A 235 -2.52 -13.39 -9.42
CA LYS A 235 -3.43 -13.54 -10.56
C LYS A 235 -4.62 -12.59 -10.49
N PRO A 236 -5.03 -11.98 -11.62
CA PRO A 236 -6.16 -11.03 -11.70
C PRO A 236 -7.46 -11.56 -11.10
N ARG A 237 -7.63 -12.89 -11.06
CA ARG A 237 -8.78 -13.55 -10.42
C ARG A 237 -9.02 -13.07 -8.98
N ASN A 238 -7.97 -12.74 -8.22
CA ASN A 238 -8.11 -12.26 -6.85
C ASN A 238 -8.96 -10.98 -6.78
N ALA A 239 -8.67 -10.00 -7.61
CA ALA A 239 -9.43 -8.75 -7.69
C ALA A 239 -10.85 -8.99 -8.25
N ILE A 240 -10.97 -9.81 -9.29
CA ILE A 240 -12.27 -10.16 -9.92
C ILE A 240 -13.21 -10.82 -8.90
N LEU A 241 -12.73 -11.84 -8.19
CA LEU A 241 -13.55 -12.59 -7.23
C LEU A 241 -13.93 -11.72 -6.03
N MET A 242 -13.01 -10.88 -5.53
CA MET A 242 -13.30 -9.96 -4.43
C MET A 242 -14.37 -8.95 -4.82
N ALA A 243 -14.25 -8.30 -5.98
CA ALA A 243 -15.25 -7.35 -6.47
C ALA A 243 -16.62 -8.02 -6.65
N ARG A 244 -16.65 -9.20 -7.29
CA ARG A 244 -17.88 -9.98 -7.46
C ARG A 244 -18.51 -10.28 -6.11
N ARG A 245 -17.75 -10.80 -5.15
CA ARG A 245 -18.27 -11.17 -3.83
C ARG A 245 -18.85 -9.98 -3.08
N LEU A 246 -18.20 -8.83 -3.14
CA LEU A 246 -18.70 -7.59 -2.54
C LEU A 246 -20.03 -7.14 -3.20
N HIS A 247 -20.11 -7.18 -4.53
CA HIS A 247 -21.35 -6.85 -5.26
C HIS A 247 -22.49 -7.80 -4.94
N GLU A 248 -22.25 -9.12 -4.88
CA GLU A 248 -23.26 -10.12 -4.49
C GLU A 248 -23.84 -9.85 -3.11
N LEU A 249 -23.06 -9.28 -2.21
CA LEU A 249 -23.49 -8.89 -0.87
C LEU A 249 -24.13 -7.50 -0.81
N GLY A 250 -24.17 -6.74 -1.91
CA GLY A 250 -24.69 -5.38 -1.96
C GLY A 250 -23.73 -4.31 -1.44
N ALA A 251 -22.45 -4.64 -1.24
CA ALA A 251 -21.44 -3.66 -0.86
C ALA A 251 -21.03 -2.78 -2.04
N GLN A 252 -20.58 -1.55 -1.75
CA GLN A 252 -20.05 -0.65 -2.77
C GLN A 252 -18.62 -1.08 -3.14
N ALA A 253 -18.45 -1.64 -4.32
CA ALA A 253 -17.17 -2.08 -4.83
C ALA A 253 -16.91 -1.61 -6.26
N GLU A 254 -15.68 -1.25 -6.57
CA GLU A 254 -15.22 -0.94 -7.92
C GLU A 254 -14.07 -1.87 -8.31
N PHE A 255 -14.05 -2.27 -9.57
CA PHE A 255 -13.00 -3.09 -10.15
C PHE A 255 -12.42 -2.41 -11.39
N LYS A 256 -11.09 -2.37 -11.48
CA LYS A 256 -10.41 -1.91 -12.70
C LYS A 256 -9.20 -2.79 -13.01
N ALA A 257 -9.15 -3.29 -14.23
CA ALA A 257 -8.00 -4.00 -14.78
C ALA A 257 -7.26 -3.10 -15.76
N TYR A 258 -5.94 -3.04 -15.65
CA TYR A 258 -5.08 -2.28 -16.55
C TYR A 258 -4.48 -3.24 -17.59
N PRO A 259 -4.77 -3.02 -18.91
CA PRO A 259 -4.25 -3.86 -19.97
C PRO A 259 -2.71 -3.90 -19.93
N TYR A 260 -2.16 -5.09 -20.12
CA TYR A 260 -0.71 -5.36 -20.25
C TYR A 260 0.15 -5.06 -19.02
N LEU A 261 -0.39 -4.48 -17.96
CA LEU A 261 0.41 -4.25 -16.74
C LEU A 261 0.68 -5.56 -16.01
N THR A 262 1.92 -5.71 -15.55
CA THR A 262 2.37 -6.77 -14.62
C THR A 262 2.11 -6.37 -13.18
N HIS A 263 2.47 -7.25 -12.24
CA HIS A 263 2.41 -6.99 -10.80
C HIS A 263 3.19 -5.74 -10.38
N GLU A 264 4.41 -5.65 -10.89
CA GLU A 264 5.33 -4.54 -10.59
C GLU A 264 4.92 -3.27 -11.34
N ASP A 265 4.43 -3.38 -12.57
CA ASP A 265 3.99 -2.23 -13.35
C ASP A 265 2.88 -1.44 -12.64
N LEU A 266 2.00 -2.13 -11.91
CA LEU A 266 0.91 -1.49 -11.20
C LEU A 266 1.42 -0.50 -10.13
N ILE A 267 2.42 -0.89 -9.36
CA ILE A 267 3.02 0.02 -8.36
C ILE A 267 3.99 1.03 -9.02
N MET A 268 4.68 0.64 -10.09
CA MET A 268 5.56 1.53 -10.85
C MET A 268 4.79 2.70 -11.45
N ALA A 269 3.56 2.49 -11.94
CA ALA A 269 2.70 3.52 -12.51
C ALA A 269 2.33 4.64 -11.53
N ILE A 270 2.55 4.46 -10.22
CA ILE A 270 2.41 5.52 -9.22
C ILE A 270 3.60 6.49 -9.28
N SER A 271 4.80 6.01 -9.65
CA SER A 271 6.01 6.83 -9.72
C SER A 271 6.02 7.72 -10.96
N LYS A 272 6.59 8.92 -10.87
CA LYS A 272 6.66 9.88 -11.99
C LYS A 272 7.30 9.30 -13.27
N PRO A 273 8.44 8.55 -13.20
CA PRO A 273 9.08 7.98 -14.38
C PRO A 273 8.20 7.03 -15.20
N PHE A 274 7.29 6.33 -14.54
CA PHE A 274 6.49 5.26 -15.15
C PHE A 274 4.98 5.55 -15.13
N ARG A 275 4.57 6.76 -14.81
CA ARG A 275 3.15 7.16 -14.68
C ARG A 275 2.36 7.03 -15.99
N SER A 276 3.05 7.08 -17.14
CA SER A 276 2.44 6.85 -18.44
C SER A 276 1.99 5.41 -18.70
N LYS A 277 2.41 4.45 -17.87
CA LYS A 277 1.97 3.05 -18.00
C LYS A 277 0.47 2.87 -17.72
N GLY A 278 -0.14 3.74 -16.88
CA GLY A 278 -1.56 3.65 -16.55
C GLY A 278 -2.01 4.72 -15.55
N THR A 279 -3.30 4.95 -15.47
CA THR A 279 -3.93 5.95 -14.60
C THR A 279 -4.06 5.49 -13.13
N VAL A 280 -3.24 4.53 -12.69
CA VAL A 280 -3.33 3.87 -11.36
C VAL A 280 -3.37 4.87 -10.21
N LEU A 281 -2.48 5.88 -10.23
CA LEU A 281 -2.46 6.92 -9.20
C LEU A 281 -3.72 7.77 -9.22
N ASP A 282 -4.16 8.19 -10.40
CA ASP A 282 -5.29 9.12 -10.53
C ASP A 282 -6.61 8.42 -10.17
N ASP A 283 -6.83 7.21 -10.67
CA ASP A 283 -8.02 6.42 -10.36
C ASP A 283 -8.13 6.12 -8.86
N SER A 284 -7.05 5.63 -8.26
CA SER A 284 -7.05 5.30 -6.82
C SER A 284 -7.18 6.55 -5.93
N ALA A 285 -6.48 7.63 -6.27
CA ALA A 285 -6.57 8.88 -5.51
C ALA A 285 -7.97 9.51 -5.61
N MET A 286 -8.58 9.54 -6.79
CA MET A 286 -9.92 10.05 -7.00
C MET A 286 -10.95 9.26 -6.18
N PHE A 287 -10.94 7.93 -6.28
CA PHE A 287 -11.82 7.07 -5.50
C PHE A 287 -11.70 7.32 -3.98
N LEU A 288 -10.46 7.39 -3.47
CA LEU A 288 -10.22 7.64 -2.05
C LEU A 288 -10.67 9.03 -1.61
N LEU A 289 -10.43 10.08 -2.42
CA LEU A 289 -10.84 11.44 -2.12
C LEU A 289 -12.37 11.58 -2.03
N GLU A 290 -13.09 11.04 -3.00
CA GLU A 290 -14.55 11.07 -3.06
C GLU A 290 -15.17 10.35 -1.86
N ASN A 291 -14.71 9.11 -1.59
CA ASN A 291 -15.26 8.29 -0.54
C ASN A 291 -14.80 8.68 0.88
N SER A 292 -13.69 9.43 1.01
CA SER A 292 -13.26 9.98 2.31
C SER A 292 -14.22 11.01 2.89
N ARG A 293 -15.08 11.62 2.08
CA ARG A 293 -16.02 12.70 2.48
C ARG A 293 -17.39 12.19 2.93
N ARG A 294 -17.65 10.90 2.78
CA ARG A 294 -18.94 10.31 3.16
C ARG A 294 -19.09 10.31 4.69
N ASN A 295 -20.27 10.75 5.15
CA ASN A 295 -20.65 10.77 6.57
C ASN A 295 -20.98 9.36 7.08
#